data_a9ebfb55bc4c8eea276e5564acfd067b
#
_entry.id   a9ebfb55bc4c8eea276e5564acfd067b
#
_cell.length_a   1.000
_cell.length_b   1.000
_cell.length_c   1.000
_cell.angle_alpha   90.00
_cell.angle_beta   90.00
_cell.angle_gamma   90.00
#
_symmetry.space_group_name_H-M   'P 1'
#
loop_
_entity.id
_entity.type
_entity.pdbx_description
1 polymer ?
#
loop_
_entity_poly.entity_id
_entity_poly.type
_entity_poly.pdbx_seq_one_letter_code
_entity_poly.pdbx_strand_id
1 'polypeptide(L)'
;DITNLSVDKRAKAGMFLSFQNPLEVPGISLSSFLKTALEQQRGVRIKAWDFRKELKQAMGLLQMDTKYAERDLNAGFSGGEKKKAEILQLLMLNPQLAILDETDSGLDVDAVRIVSQGIKTFQEHRNGALLIITHNTKILEALHVDKTHILAHGSIIKNAGPELVDEISKNGFEQFLQK
;
A
#
# COMPACT_ATOMS: atom_id res chain seq x y z
N ASP A 1 0.54 19.84 -10.95
CA ASP A 1 -0.64 20.13 -10.12
C ASP A 1 -1.77 19.17 -10.47
N ILE A 2 -2.33 18.53 -9.46
CA ILE A 2 -3.40 17.51 -9.59
C ILE A 2 -4.71 17.96 -8.93
N THR A 3 -4.76 19.20 -8.45
CA THR A 3 -5.88 19.73 -7.64
C THR A 3 -7.22 19.57 -8.36
N ASN A 4 -7.26 19.88 -9.65
CA ASN A 4 -8.48 19.83 -10.46
C ASN A 4 -8.63 18.55 -11.30
N LEU A 5 -7.75 17.54 -11.09
CA LEU A 5 -7.87 16.28 -11.80
C LEU A 5 -8.96 15.41 -11.18
N SER A 6 -9.76 14.75 -12.02
CA SER A 6 -10.67 13.67 -11.59
C SER A 6 -9.89 12.47 -11.05
N VAL A 7 -10.55 11.62 -10.25
CA VAL A 7 -9.92 10.46 -9.59
C VAL A 7 -9.24 9.53 -10.61
N ASP A 8 -9.90 9.25 -11.73
CA ASP A 8 -9.35 8.41 -12.81
C ASP A 8 -8.10 9.03 -13.45
N LYS A 9 -8.05 10.35 -13.61
CA LYS A 9 -6.88 11.06 -14.14
C LYS A 9 -5.71 11.05 -13.15
N ARG A 10 -5.98 11.17 -11.84
CA ARG A 10 -4.96 11.03 -10.80
C ARG A 10 -4.38 9.62 -10.79
N ALA A 11 -5.22 8.59 -10.88
CA ALA A 11 -4.77 7.21 -10.98
C ALA A 11 -3.91 6.97 -12.25
N LYS A 12 -4.32 7.48 -13.41
CA LYS A 12 -3.55 7.42 -14.66
C LYS A 12 -2.23 8.19 -14.60
N ALA A 13 -2.18 9.27 -13.81
CA ALA A 13 -0.95 10.00 -13.52
C ALA A 13 0.00 9.27 -12.57
N GLY A 14 -0.37 8.06 -12.12
CA GLY A 14 0.48 7.21 -11.28
C GLY A 14 0.29 7.44 -9.78
N MET A 15 -0.85 7.95 -9.33
CA MET A 15 -1.18 7.97 -7.90
C MET A 15 -1.89 6.68 -7.48
N PHE A 16 -1.50 6.16 -6.33
CA PHE A 16 -2.13 5.05 -5.65
C PHE A 16 -2.46 5.45 -4.21
N LEU A 17 -3.65 5.11 -3.75
CA LEU A 17 -4.09 5.30 -2.38
C LEU A 17 -4.60 3.97 -1.83
N SER A 18 -3.97 3.48 -0.77
CA SER A 18 -4.49 2.39 0.05
C SER A 18 -5.41 2.98 1.10
N PHE A 19 -6.64 2.49 1.18
CA PHE A 19 -7.61 2.96 2.16
C PHE A 19 -7.45 2.25 3.50
N GLN A 20 -7.71 2.95 4.59
CA GLN A 20 -7.76 2.35 5.93
C GLN A 20 -8.71 1.13 5.97
N ASN A 21 -9.89 1.25 5.33
CA ASN A 21 -10.87 0.18 5.18
C ASN A 21 -11.15 -0.08 3.69
N PRO A 22 -10.49 -1.07 3.07
CA PRO A 22 -10.71 -1.40 1.67
C PRO A 22 -12.14 -1.85 1.39
N LEU A 23 -12.77 -1.24 0.39
CA LEU A 23 -14.14 -1.56 0.00
C LEU A 23 -14.23 -2.92 -0.69
N GLU A 24 -15.34 -3.60 -0.50
CA GLU A 24 -15.72 -4.79 -1.25
C GLU A 24 -16.37 -4.39 -2.57
N VAL A 25 -15.99 -5.05 -3.65
CA VAL A 25 -16.57 -4.81 -4.99
C VAL A 25 -17.10 -6.13 -5.55
N PRO A 26 -18.35 -6.48 -5.25
CA PRO A 26 -18.97 -7.69 -5.78
C PRO A 26 -19.08 -7.64 -7.30
N GLY A 27 -18.95 -8.82 -7.94
CA GLY A 27 -19.13 -8.98 -9.39
C GLY A 27 -17.88 -8.71 -10.24
N ILE A 28 -16.76 -8.31 -9.62
CA ILE A 28 -15.48 -8.19 -10.33
C ILE A 28 -14.37 -8.93 -9.57
N SER A 29 -13.76 -9.93 -10.19
CA SER A 29 -12.65 -10.65 -9.57
C SER A 29 -11.42 -9.77 -9.40
N LEU A 30 -10.59 -10.05 -8.38
CA LEU A 30 -9.32 -9.36 -8.12
C LEU A 30 -8.42 -9.35 -9.38
N SER A 31 -8.34 -10.48 -10.09
CA SER A 31 -7.54 -10.56 -11.33
C SER A 31 -8.12 -9.69 -12.45
N SER A 32 -9.44 -9.69 -12.64
CA SER A 32 -10.10 -8.86 -13.66
C SER A 32 -9.94 -7.38 -13.37
N PHE A 33 -10.10 -6.99 -12.11
CA PHE A 33 -9.88 -5.62 -11.66
C PHE A 33 -8.45 -5.15 -11.95
N LEU A 34 -7.45 -5.93 -11.50
CA LEU A 34 -6.02 -5.61 -11.70
C LEU A 34 -5.66 -5.52 -13.18
N LYS A 35 -6.12 -6.46 -13.99
CA LYS A 35 -5.85 -6.45 -15.42
C LYS A 35 -6.43 -5.21 -16.08
N THR A 36 -7.69 -4.88 -15.78
CA THR A 36 -8.36 -3.70 -16.35
C THR A 36 -7.64 -2.41 -15.91
N ALA A 37 -7.29 -2.28 -14.63
CA ALA A 37 -6.58 -1.12 -14.12
C ALA A 37 -5.21 -0.94 -14.81
N LEU A 38 -4.45 -2.02 -14.98
CA LEU A 38 -3.16 -1.99 -15.69
C LEU A 38 -3.31 -1.61 -17.15
N GLU A 39 -4.32 -2.14 -17.86
CA GLU A 39 -4.57 -1.81 -19.26
C GLU A 39 -4.94 -0.32 -19.42
N GLN A 40 -5.73 0.21 -18.49
CA GLN A 40 -6.09 1.64 -18.48
C GLN A 40 -4.90 2.55 -18.16
N GLN A 41 -4.03 2.13 -17.25
CA GLN A 41 -2.82 2.87 -16.88
C GLN A 41 -1.80 2.89 -18.02
N ARG A 42 -1.57 1.73 -18.66
CA ARG A 42 -0.58 1.57 -19.75
C ARG A 42 -1.09 2.00 -21.11
N GLY A 43 -2.41 2.18 -21.28
CA GLY A 43 -3.03 2.51 -22.56
C GLY A 43 -2.97 1.40 -23.63
N VAL A 44 -2.58 0.18 -23.24
CA VAL A 44 -2.43 -0.97 -24.13
C VAL A 44 -3.00 -2.24 -23.51
N ARG A 45 -3.47 -3.15 -24.36
CA ARG A 45 -3.92 -4.47 -23.90
C ARG A 45 -2.76 -5.34 -23.47
N ILE A 46 -2.92 -6.06 -22.36
CA ILE A 46 -1.90 -6.95 -21.81
C ILE A 46 -2.26 -8.39 -22.18
N LYS A 47 -1.27 -9.12 -22.68
CA LYS A 47 -1.44 -10.56 -22.99
C LYS A 47 -1.77 -11.31 -21.70
N ALA A 48 -2.79 -12.17 -21.76
CA ALA A 48 -3.28 -12.91 -20.61
C ALA A 48 -2.19 -13.76 -19.93
N TRP A 49 -1.27 -14.30 -20.70
CA TRP A 49 -0.15 -15.11 -20.19
C TRP A 49 0.82 -14.27 -19.35
N ASP A 50 1.24 -13.12 -19.88
CA ASP A 50 2.18 -12.23 -19.19
C ASP A 50 1.57 -11.70 -17.88
N PHE A 51 0.31 -11.27 -17.96
CA PHE A 51 -0.44 -10.83 -16.77
C PHE A 51 -0.53 -11.92 -15.70
N ARG A 52 -0.90 -13.15 -16.06
CA ARG A 52 -1.00 -14.26 -15.10
C ARG A 52 0.33 -14.59 -14.45
N LYS A 53 1.43 -14.52 -15.22
CA LYS A 53 2.78 -14.73 -14.70
C LYS A 53 3.15 -13.67 -13.68
N GLU A 54 2.96 -12.38 -13.99
CA GLU A 54 3.22 -11.27 -13.07
C GLU A 54 2.36 -11.38 -11.82
N LEU A 55 1.06 -11.63 -11.97
CA LEU A 55 0.12 -11.78 -10.87
C LEU A 55 0.54 -12.91 -9.91
N LYS A 56 0.88 -14.09 -10.45
CA LYS A 56 1.31 -15.24 -9.65
C LYS A 56 2.59 -14.94 -8.88
N GLN A 57 3.55 -14.23 -9.47
CA GLN A 57 4.79 -13.82 -8.81
C GLN A 57 4.50 -12.85 -7.66
N ALA A 58 3.69 -11.83 -7.89
CA ALA A 58 3.33 -10.84 -6.87
C ALA A 58 2.52 -11.48 -5.72
N MET A 59 1.58 -12.38 -6.02
CA MET A 59 0.85 -13.14 -5.00
C MET A 59 1.79 -14.03 -4.16
N GLY A 60 2.80 -14.65 -4.79
CA GLY A 60 3.80 -15.44 -4.10
C GLY A 60 4.62 -14.63 -3.10
N LEU A 61 5.03 -13.42 -3.43
CA LEU A 61 5.73 -12.49 -2.52
C LEU A 61 4.91 -12.18 -1.26
N LEU A 62 3.59 -12.09 -1.43
CA LEU A 62 2.66 -11.78 -0.34
C LEU A 62 2.11 -13.03 0.37
N GLN A 63 2.62 -14.22 0.03
CA GLN A 63 2.11 -15.50 0.55
C GLN A 63 0.57 -15.57 0.46
N MET A 64 0.05 -15.15 -0.69
CA MET A 64 -1.38 -15.11 -0.99
C MET A 64 -1.74 -16.30 -1.89
N ASP A 65 -2.75 -17.08 -1.47
CA ASP A 65 -3.21 -18.23 -2.26
C ASP A 65 -3.79 -17.74 -3.60
N THR A 66 -3.39 -18.37 -4.69
CA THR A 66 -3.80 -17.99 -6.06
C THR A 66 -5.32 -18.05 -6.28
N LYS A 67 -6.07 -18.80 -5.46
CA LYS A 67 -7.54 -18.83 -5.52
C LYS A 67 -8.17 -17.45 -5.28
N TYR A 68 -7.50 -16.54 -4.56
CA TYR A 68 -8.00 -15.18 -4.34
C TYR A 68 -8.05 -14.35 -5.63
N ALA A 69 -7.26 -14.70 -6.64
CA ALA A 69 -7.30 -14.02 -7.94
C ALA A 69 -8.68 -14.09 -8.61
N GLU A 70 -9.40 -15.20 -8.42
CA GLU A 70 -10.71 -15.44 -9.03
C GLU A 70 -11.88 -15.05 -8.13
N ARG A 71 -11.64 -14.62 -6.90
CA ARG A 71 -12.67 -14.12 -5.98
C ARG A 71 -12.95 -12.65 -6.23
N ASP A 72 -14.17 -12.24 -5.94
CA ASP A 72 -14.55 -10.82 -6.00
C ASP A 72 -13.67 -9.96 -5.10
N LEU A 73 -13.30 -8.79 -5.60
CA LEU A 73 -12.34 -7.88 -4.94
C LEU A 73 -12.78 -7.59 -3.51
N ASN A 74 -11.97 -8.02 -2.55
CA ASN A 74 -12.16 -7.87 -1.11
C ASN A 74 -13.41 -8.54 -0.52
N ALA A 75 -14.30 -9.13 -1.32
CA ALA A 75 -15.55 -9.72 -0.83
C ALA A 75 -15.28 -10.99 -0.01
N GLY A 76 -15.66 -10.93 1.26
CA GLY A 76 -15.45 -12.01 2.22
C GLY A 76 -13.97 -12.31 2.50
N PHE A 77 -13.07 -11.36 2.25
CA PHE A 77 -11.68 -11.43 2.69
C PHE A 77 -11.58 -11.05 4.17
N SER A 78 -10.70 -11.71 4.91
CA SER A 78 -10.31 -11.26 6.24
C SER A 78 -9.56 -9.92 6.16
N GLY A 79 -9.40 -9.22 7.28
CA GLY A 79 -8.64 -7.97 7.33
C GLY A 79 -7.24 -8.09 6.73
N GLY A 80 -6.51 -9.14 7.10
CA GLY A 80 -5.17 -9.41 6.57
C GLY A 80 -5.15 -9.71 5.07
N GLU A 81 -6.14 -10.44 4.56
CA GLU A 81 -6.27 -10.73 3.13
C GLU A 81 -6.60 -9.47 2.33
N LYS A 82 -7.46 -8.58 2.85
CA LYS A 82 -7.75 -7.27 2.24
C LYS A 82 -6.49 -6.42 2.13
N LYS A 83 -5.68 -6.35 3.21
CA LYS A 83 -4.42 -5.60 3.20
C LYS A 83 -3.39 -6.20 2.25
N LYS A 84 -3.25 -7.53 2.21
CA LYS A 84 -2.42 -8.20 1.19
C LYS A 84 -2.90 -7.90 -0.23
N ALA A 85 -4.21 -7.86 -0.48
CA ALA A 85 -4.77 -7.51 -1.80
C ALA A 85 -4.48 -6.05 -2.19
N GLU A 86 -4.42 -5.12 -1.23
CA GLU A 86 -3.98 -3.74 -1.49
C GLU A 86 -2.50 -3.66 -1.85
N ILE A 87 -1.63 -4.37 -1.12
CA ILE A 87 -0.20 -4.43 -1.47
C ILE A 87 0.03 -5.17 -2.79
N LEU A 88 -0.79 -6.17 -3.12
CA LEU A 88 -0.77 -6.78 -4.45
C LEU A 88 -1.09 -5.75 -5.55
N GLN A 89 -2.09 -4.89 -5.34
CA GLN A 89 -2.40 -3.79 -6.26
C GLN A 89 -1.22 -2.81 -6.37
N LEU A 90 -0.61 -2.42 -5.25
CA LEU A 90 0.59 -1.56 -5.23
C LEU A 90 1.72 -2.16 -6.10
N LEU A 91 2.05 -3.44 -5.91
CA LEU A 91 3.10 -4.12 -6.64
C LEU A 91 2.81 -4.23 -8.14
N MET A 92 1.57 -4.58 -8.49
CA MET A 92 1.16 -4.76 -9.88
C MET A 92 1.03 -3.42 -10.62
N LEU A 93 0.40 -2.40 -10.02
CA LEU A 93 0.17 -1.10 -10.65
C LEU A 93 1.42 -0.23 -10.71
N ASN A 94 2.37 -0.44 -9.81
CA ASN A 94 3.64 0.28 -9.78
C ASN A 94 3.50 1.81 -9.93
N PRO A 95 2.83 2.47 -8.98
CA PRO A 95 2.57 3.89 -9.07
C PRO A 95 3.83 4.76 -8.93
N GLN A 96 3.75 6.03 -9.37
CA GLN A 96 4.78 7.05 -9.11
C GLN A 96 4.68 7.63 -7.70
N LEU A 97 3.47 7.66 -7.13
CA LEU A 97 3.21 8.05 -5.74
C LEU A 97 2.26 7.04 -5.11
N ALA A 98 2.72 6.37 -4.08
CA ALA A 98 1.88 5.53 -3.23
C ALA A 98 1.63 6.22 -1.89
N ILE A 99 0.35 6.31 -1.50
CA ILE A 99 -0.09 6.77 -0.19
C ILE A 99 -0.72 5.57 0.51
N LEU A 100 -0.13 5.14 1.62
CA LEU A 100 -0.57 4.00 2.41
C LEU A 100 -1.13 4.48 3.75
N ASP A 101 -2.45 4.35 3.92
CA ASP A 101 -3.14 4.84 5.12
C ASP A 101 -3.47 3.66 6.05
N GLU A 102 -2.77 3.60 7.19
CA GLU A 102 -2.89 2.55 8.22
C GLU A 102 -2.96 1.13 7.65
N THR A 103 -2.08 0.81 6.71
CA THR A 103 -2.05 -0.49 6.02
C THR A 103 -1.72 -1.65 6.95
N ASP A 104 -1.19 -1.37 8.13
CA ASP A 104 -0.84 -2.33 9.17
C ASP A 104 -1.91 -2.47 10.26
N SER A 105 -2.96 -1.67 10.23
CA SER A 105 -4.02 -1.69 11.25
C SER A 105 -4.78 -3.02 11.25
N GLY A 106 -4.93 -3.62 12.43
CA GLY A 106 -5.66 -4.87 12.63
C GLY A 106 -4.94 -6.13 12.10
N LEU A 107 -3.66 -6.03 11.77
CA LEU A 107 -2.85 -7.16 11.35
C LEU A 107 -2.13 -7.83 12.54
N ASP A 108 -2.00 -9.15 12.48
CA ASP A 108 -1.07 -9.88 13.33
C ASP A 108 0.39 -9.67 12.90
N VAL A 109 1.33 -10.11 13.72
CA VAL A 109 2.77 -9.90 13.53
C VAL A 109 3.27 -10.48 12.20
N ASP A 110 2.77 -11.65 11.79
CA ASP A 110 3.18 -12.30 10.54
C ASP A 110 2.63 -11.55 9.32
N ALA A 111 1.39 -11.09 9.38
CA ALA A 111 0.79 -10.30 8.32
C ALA A 111 1.48 -8.94 8.16
N VAL A 112 1.83 -8.25 9.25
CA VAL A 112 2.63 -7.01 9.21
C VAL A 112 3.95 -7.25 8.50
N ARG A 113 4.66 -8.34 8.83
CA ARG A 113 5.94 -8.68 8.19
C ARG A 113 5.79 -8.91 6.68
N ILE A 114 4.76 -9.63 6.25
CA ILE A 114 4.51 -9.90 4.82
C ILE A 114 4.18 -8.60 4.08
N VAL A 115 3.30 -7.77 4.65
CA VAL A 115 2.92 -6.45 4.11
C VAL A 115 4.15 -5.55 4.01
N SER A 116 4.95 -5.42 5.07
CA SER A 116 6.20 -4.64 5.07
C SER A 116 7.17 -5.11 4.00
N GLN A 117 7.31 -6.43 3.82
CA GLN A 117 8.19 -6.99 2.77
C GLN A 117 7.66 -6.66 1.37
N GLY A 118 6.35 -6.66 1.16
CA GLY A 118 5.74 -6.21 -0.10
C GLY A 118 6.02 -4.73 -0.38
N ILE A 119 5.86 -3.87 0.63
CA ILE A 119 6.16 -2.43 0.52
C ILE A 119 7.65 -2.21 0.26
N LYS A 120 8.54 -2.94 0.95
CA LYS A 120 9.99 -2.91 0.71
C LYS A 120 10.32 -3.28 -0.74
N THR A 121 9.72 -4.33 -1.26
CA THR A 121 9.89 -4.73 -2.67
C THR A 121 9.48 -3.61 -3.63
N PHE A 122 8.39 -2.90 -3.34
CA PHE A 122 8.01 -1.71 -4.11
C PHE A 122 9.07 -0.61 -4.00
N GLN A 123 9.56 -0.30 -2.81
CA GLN A 123 10.57 0.75 -2.58
C GLN A 123 11.91 0.45 -3.29
N GLU A 124 12.39 -0.79 -3.24
CA GLU A 124 13.68 -1.20 -3.81
C GLU A 124 13.69 -1.27 -5.35
N HIS A 125 12.56 -1.62 -5.96
CA HIS A 125 12.50 -1.88 -7.39
C HIS A 125 11.83 -0.76 -8.20
N ARG A 126 11.49 0.35 -7.55
CA ARG A 126 10.64 1.39 -8.15
C ARG A 126 11.17 2.80 -7.85
N ASN A 127 11.04 3.68 -8.82
CA ASN A 127 11.39 5.10 -8.68
C ASN A 127 10.21 5.94 -8.16
N GLY A 128 9.26 5.32 -7.44
CA GLY A 128 8.08 5.99 -6.92
C GLY A 128 8.30 6.55 -5.51
N ALA A 129 7.63 7.64 -5.21
CA ALA A 129 7.56 8.18 -3.86
C ALA A 129 6.56 7.37 -3.01
N LEU A 130 6.87 7.20 -1.74
CA LEU A 130 6.06 6.47 -0.77
C LEU A 130 5.75 7.36 0.44
N LEU A 131 4.46 7.55 0.71
CA LEU A 131 3.96 8.20 1.92
C LEU A 131 3.20 7.16 2.74
N ILE A 132 3.65 6.91 3.97
CA ILE A 132 2.99 5.98 4.89
C ILE A 132 2.43 6.77 6.07
N ILE A 133 1.16 6.57 6.37
CA ILE A 133 0.49 7.06 7.56
C ILE A 133 0.30 5.85 8.47
N THR A 134 0.93 5.87 9.64
CA THR A 134 0.83 4.78 10.62
C THR A 134 1.09 5.28 12.03
N HIS A 135 0.52 4.60 13.00
CA HIS A 135 0.83 4.76 14.42
C HIS A 135 1.69 3.60 14.96
N ASN A 136 2.06 2.64 14.09
CA ASN A 136 2.85 1.46 14.45
C ASN A 136 4.20 1.46 13.72
N THR A 137 5.28 1.71 14.45
CA THR A 137 6.63 1.79 13.87
C THR A 137 7.13 0.46 13.29
N LYS A 138 6.55 -0.68 13.67
CA LYS A 138 6.98 -2.01 13.19
C LYS A 138 6.91 -2.17 11.67
N ILE A 139 5.91 -1.53 11.01
CA ILE A 139 5.81 -1.60 9.56
C ILE A 139 7.01 -0.92 8.88
N LEU A 140 7.65 0.04 9.56
CA LEU A 140 8.77 0.83 9.05
C LEU A 140 10.14 0.14 9.23
N GLU A 141 10.26 -0.87 10.09
CA GLU A 141 11.54 -1.53 10.41
C GLU A 141 12.28 -2.09 9.19
N ALA A 142 11.54 -2.52 8.17
CA ALA A 142 12.12 -3.08 6.94
C ALA A 142 12.33 -2.04 5.84
N LEU A 143 11.90 -0.78 6.04
CA LEU A 143 11.82 0.25 5.02
C LEU A 143 12.92 1.30 5.18
N HIS A 144 13.31 1.92 4.08
CA HIS A 144 14.11 3.13 4.10
C HIS A 144 13.20 4.34 4.32
N VAL A 145 13.46 5.10 5.38
CA VAL A 145 12.70 6.30 5.73
C VAL A 145 13.58 7.53 5.50
N ASP A 146 13.16 8.43 4.62
CA ASP A 146 13.88 9.70 4.37
C ASP A 146 13.45 10.80 5.33
N LYS A 147 12.15 10.90 5.61
CA LYS A 147 11.56 11.94 6.45
C LYS A 147 10.42 11.38 7.29
N THR A 148 10.34 11.89 8.51
CA THR A 148 9.29 11.56 9.47
C THR A 148 8.59 12.83 9.94
N HIS A 149 7.26 12.79 9.96
CA HIS A 149 6.42 13.89 10.43
C HIS A 149 5.51 13.39 11.53
N ILE A 150 5.43 14.11 12.65
CA ILE A 150 4.43 13.84 13.70
C ILE A 150 3.27 14.79 13.47
N LEU A 151 2.09 14.20 13.23
CA LEU A 151 0.82 14.91 13.08
C LEU A 151 0.03 14.79 14.38
N ALA A 152 -0.36 15.91 14.98
CA ALA A 152 -1.25 15.94 16.14
C ALA A 152 -2.19 17.13 16.03
N HIS A 153 -3.45 16.93 16.45
CA HIS A 153 -4.50 17.96 16.42
C HIS A 153 -4.64 18.69 15.07
N GLY A 154 -4.46 17.94 13.96
CA GLY A 154 -4.56 18.48 12.60
C GLY A 154 -3.35 19.30 12.13
N SER A 155 -2.25 19.33 12.91
CA SER A 155 -1.04 20.06 12.59
C SER A 155 0.21 19.19 12.66
N ILE A 156 1.20 19.48 11.80
CA ILE A 156 2.51 18.85 11.90
C ILE A 156 3.28 19.54 13.03
N ILE A 157 3.54 18.81 14.11
CA ILE A 157 4.20 19.35 15.30
C ILE A 157 5.71 19.09 15.34
N LYS A 158 6.21 18.09 14.58
CA LYS A 158 7.65 17.79 14.46
C LYS A 158 7.96 17.22 13.09
N ASN A 159 9.11 17.64 12.55
CA ASN A 159 9.72 17.13 11.31
C ASN A 159 11.14 16.70 11.61
N ALA A 160 11.52 15.49 11.19
CA ALA A 160 12.90 15.00 11.32
C ALA A 160 13.21 13.91 10.28
N GLY A 161 14.36 13.30 10.35
CA GLY A 161 14.78 12.15 9.57
C GLY A 161 14.27 10.81 10.15
N PRO A 162 14.94 9.71 9.76
CA PRO A 162 14.59 8.36 10.24
C PRO A 162 14.79 8.18 11.75
N GLU A 163 15.70 8.95 12.37
CA GLU A 163 15.98 8.92 13.81
C GLU A 163 14.72 9.16 14.67
N LEU A 164 13.75 9.88 14.15
CA LEU A 164 12.50 10.13 14.85
C LEU A 164 11.64 8.87 14.99
N VAL A 165 11.73 7.93 14.05
CA VAL A 165 11.07 6.62 14.15
C VAL A 165 11.62 5.83 15.33
N ASP A 166 12.95 5.84 15.51
CA ASP A 166 13.62 5.17 16.64
C ASP A 166 13.26 5.82 17.97
N GLU A 167 13.19 7.16 18.00
CA GLU A 167 12.77 7.92 19.19
C GLU A 167 11.35 7.56 19.60
N ILE A 168 10.40 7.49 18.64
CA ILE A 168 9.02 7.10 18.89
C ILE A 168 8.93 5.64 19.35
N SER A 169 9.68 4.73 18.71
CA SER A 169 9.69 3.31 19.08
C SER A 169 10.15 3.08 20.52
N LYS A 170 11.08 3.88 21.03
CA LYS A 170 11.64 3.77 22.39
C LYS A 170 10.80 4.45 23.44
N ASN A 171 10.29 5.62 23.14
CA ASN A 171 9.74 6.56 24.13
C ASN A 171 8.23 6.81 23.97
N GLY A 172 7.62 6.28 22.89
CA GLY A 172 6.21 6.53 22.57
C GLY A 172 5.93 7.94 22.04
N PHE A 173 4.66 8.22 21.77
CA PHE A 173 4.19 9.50 21.23
C PHE A 173 3.91 10.57 22.30
N GLU A 174 3.68 10.17 23.57
CA GLU A 174 3.20 11.07 24.64
C GLU A 174 4.13 12.27 24.85
N GLN A 175 5.43 12.08 24.74
CA GLN A 175 6.43 13.15 24.88
C GLN A 175 6.25 14.31 23.86
N PHE A 176 5.59 14.06 22.74
CA PHE A 176 5.34 15.07 21.71
C PHE A 176 3.99 15.77 21.85
N LEU A 177 3.08 15.21 22.66
CA LEU A 177 1.72 15.72 22.86
C LEU A 177 1.59 16.65 24.06
N GLN A 178 2.61 16.68 24.94
CA GLN A 178 2.65 17.52 26.14
C GLN A 178 3.12 18.93 25.81
N LYS A 179 2.30 19.72 25.11
CA LYS A 179 2.48 21.19 25.00
C LYS A 179 1.14 21.90 25.00
#